data_12cbf129ff304e71bf0b1fc143dcc54d
#
_entry.id   12cbf129ff304e71bf0b1fc143dcc54d
#
_cell.length_a   1.000
_cell.length_b   1.000
_cell.length_c   1.000
_cell.angle_alpha   90.00
_cell.angle_beta   90.00
_cell.angle_gamma   90.00
#
_symmetry.space_group_name_H-M   'P 1'
#
loop_
_entity.id
_entity.type
_entity.pdbx_description
1 polymer ?
#
loop_
_entity_poly.entity_id
_entity_poly.type
_entity_poly.pdbx_seq_one_letter_code
_entity_poly.pdbx_strand_id
1 'polypeptide(L)'
;ADMKRCLYALAEELGIAMSDKKNIITPFRHHSFTFLKMRVTLRESGKVTMKLSRKSIKAMRRKLDIFRRWVDVGKLSPEDAIQSYQSWRAHAQRCNSYRTLRSMDEKFTRLFAPELAARKKKFKCTMKATKTGAGWIYRQHGTVQQEAKAA
;
A
#
# COMPACT_ATOMS: atom_id res chain seq x y z
N ALA A 1 2.08 29.28 -20.87
CA ALA A 1 3.05 28.97 -21.95
C ALA A 1 4.48 28.98 -21.40
N ASP A 2 4.84 29.93 -20.53
CA ASP A 2 6.23 30.13 -20.08
C ASP A 2 6.76 29.04 -19.17
N MET A 3 5.94 28.54 -18.25
CA MET A 3 6.37 27.46 -17.32
C MET A 3 6.78 26.18 -18.06
N LYS A 4 6.07 25.79 -19.13
CA LYS A 4 6.44 24.61 -19.92
C LYS A 4 7.80 24.83 -20.60
N ARG A 5 8.04 26.02 -21.18
CA ARG A 5 9.35 26.37 -21.79
C ARG A 5 10.49 26.29 -20.76
N CYS A 6 10.30 26.87 -19.58
CA CYS A 6 11.30 26.82 -18.51
C CYS A 6 11.62 25.37 -18.08
N LEU A 7 10.59 24.52 -17.95
CA LEU A 7 10.79 23.11 -17.60
C LEU A 7 11.56 22.34 -18.69
N TYR A 8 11.30 22.60 -19.96
CA TYR A 8 12.04 21.96 -21.05
C TYR A 8 13.50 22.43 -21.11
N ALA A 9 13.74 23.74 -20.96
CA ALA A 9 15.09 24.28 -20.92
C ALA A 9 15.91 23.69 -19.74
N LEU A 10 15.31 23.62 -18.55
CA LEU A 10 15.96 23.02 -17.39
C LEU A 10 16.22 21.50 -17.59
N ALA A 11 15.28 20.79 -18.20
CA ALA A 11 15.45 19.37 -18.47
C ALA A 11 16.58 19.10 -19.48
N GLU A 12 16.70 19.96 -20.51
CA GLU A 12 17.76 19.91 -21.49
C GLU A 12 19.13 20.17 -20.83
N GLU A 13 19.22 21.19 -19.99
CA GLU A 13 20.43 21.51 -19.21
C GLU A 13 20.86 20.33 -18.31
N LEU A 14 19.90 19.60 -17.74
CA LEU A 14 20.15 18.43 -16.89
C LEU A 14 20.34 17.11 -17.66
N GLY A 15 20.29 17.15 -19.00
CA GLY A 15 20.39 15.95 -19.84
C GLY A 15 19.19 15.01 -19.73
N ILE A 16 18.01 15.49 -19.29
CA ILE A 16 16.80 14.69 -19.11
C ILE A 16 15.94 14.75 -20.37
N ALA A 17 15.73 13.62 -21.03
CA ALA A 17 14.82 13.55 -22.18
C ALA A 17 13.36 13.64 -21.75
N MET A 18 12.69 14.74 -22.13
CA MET A 18 11.28 14.96 -21.85
C MET A 18 10.39 14.36 -22.95
N SER A 19 9.32 13.66 -22.54
CA SER A 19 8.39 13.04 -23.49
C SER A 19 7.17 13.94 -23.71
N ASP A 20 7.00 14.49 -24.91
CA ASP A 20 5.88 15.37 -25.27
C ASP A 20 4.52 14.69 -25.07
N LYS A 21 4.42 13.41 -25.35
CA LYS A 21 3.19 12.61 -25.16
C LYS A 21 2.75 12.51 -23.70
N LYS A 22 3.68 12.68 -22.75
CA LYS A 22 3.41 12.54 -21.30
C LYS A 22 3.29 13.89 -20.60
N ASN A 23 3.81 14.96 -21.21
CA ASN A 23 3.79 16.32 -20.67
C ASN A 23 2.53 17.06 -21.08
N ILE A 24 1.42 16.73 -20.40
CA ILE A 24 0.11 17.32 -20.68
C ILE A 24 -0.21 18.34 -19.60
N ILE A 25 -0.50 19.58 -20.02
CA ILE A 25 -1.07 20.59 -19.13
C ILE A 25 -2.59 20.38 -19.11
N THR A 26 -3.12 20.04 -17.93
CA THR A 26 -4.55 19.77 -17.76
C THR A 26 -5.21 20.90 -16.97
N PRO A 27 -6.31 21.50 -17.47
CA PRO A 27 -7.07 22.49 -16.72
C PRO A 27 -7.75 21.83 -15.52
N PHE A 28 -7.23 22.09 -14.33
CA PHE A 28 -7.58 21.39 -13.09
C PHE A 28 -9.04 21.59 -12.65
N ARG A 29 -9.65 22.73 -13.03
CA ARG A 29 -11.05 23.07 -12.65
C ARG A 29 -12.09 22.18 -13.33
N HIS A 30 -11.81 21.72 -14.55
CA HIS A 30 -12.81 21.00 -15.37
C HIS A 30 -12.48 19.54 -15.61
N HIS A 31 -11.25 19.11 -15.31
CA HIS A 31 -10.79 17.77 -15.61
C HIS A 31 -10.16 17.10 -14.40
N SER A 32 -10.50 15.84 -14.19
CA SER A 32 -9.77 15.00 -13.24
C SER A 32 -8.55 14.38 -13.93
N PHE A 33 -7.43 14.32 -13.24
CA PHE A 33 -6.24 13.63 -13.74
C PHE A 33 -5.89 12.43 -12.86
N THR A 34 -5.11 11.50 -13.42
CA THR A 34 -4.65 10.33 -12.69
C THR A 34 -3.14 10.45 -12.43
N PHE A 35 -2.77 10.45 -11.17
CA PHE A 35 -1.39 10.49 -10.71
C PHE A 35 -1.14 9.37 -9.70
N LEU A 36 -0.05 8.62 -9.84
CA LEU A 36 0.31 7.50 -8.97
C LEU A 36 -0.84 6.52 -8.69
N LYS A 37 -1.61 6.18 -9.72
CA LYS A 37 -2.82 5.34 -9.63
C LYS A 37 -3.99 5.93 -8.83
N MET A 38 -3.90 7.21 -8.48
CA MET A 38 -4.97 7.98 -7.83
C MET A 38 -5.61 8.94 -8.83
N ARG A 39 -6.94 9.00 -8.83
CA ARG A 39 -7.69 10.00 -9.58
C ARG A 39 -7.93 11.20 -8.68
N VAL A 40 -7.37 12.32 -9.07
CA VAL A 40 -7.49 13.61 -8.36
C VAL A 40 -8.55 14.47 -9.07
N THR A 41 -9.46 15.02 -8.31
CA THR A 41 -10.55 15.87 -8.80
C THR A 41 -10.69 17.08 -7.89
N LEU A 42 -10.68 18.29 -8.47
CA LEU A 42 -11.04 19.51 -7.77
C LEU A 42 -12.56 19.71 -7.90
N ARG A 43 -13.25 19.90 -6.78
CA ARG A 43 -14.68 20.23 -6.77
C ARG A 43 -14.89 21.73 -6.88
N GLU A 44 -16.08 22.16 -7.26
CA GLU A 44 -16.48 23.57 -7.30
C GLU A 44 -16.31 24.28 -5.94
N SER A 45 -16.51 23.54 -4.85
CA SER A 45 -16.26 24.01 -3.48
C SER A 45 -14.78 24.23 -3.12
N GLY A 46 -13.83 24.08 -4.06
CA GLY A 46 -12.40 24.15 -3.82
C GLY A 46 -11.81 22.88 -3.16
N LYS A 47 -12.64 21.91 -2.77
CA LYS A 47 -12.17 20.67 -2.11
C LYS A 47 -11.55 19.70 -3.12
N VAL A 48 -10.32 19.27 -2.83
CA VAL A 48 -9.65 18.21 -3.60
C VAL A 48 -10.11 16.84 -3.12
N THR A 49 -10.50 15.98 -4.05
CA THR A 49 -10.89 14.59 -3.77
C THR A 49 -9.93 13.66 -4.50
N MET A 50 -9.32 12.74 -3.77
CA MET A 50 -8.45 11.70 -4.31
C MET A 50 -9.13 10.35 -4.18
N LYS A 51 -9.29 9.62 -5.28
CA LYS A 51 -9.86 8.26 -5.30
C LYS A 51 -8.91 7.30 -6.02
N LEU A 52 -8.93 6.04 -5.63
CA LEU A 52 -8.20 5.01 -6.38
C LEU A 52 -8.70 4.90 -7.81
N SER A 53 -7.79 4.73 -8.77
CA SER A 53 -8.15 4.48 -10.15
C SER A 53 -8.86 3.12 -10.29
N ARG A 54 -9.88 3.04 -11.16
CA ARG A 54 -10.60 1.78 -11.43
C ARG A 54 -9.66 0.67 -11.92
N LYS A 55 -8.62 1.02 -12.69
CA LYS A 55 -7.59 0.08 -13.15
C LYS A 55 -6.84 -0.55 -11.97
N SER A 56 -6.41 0.25 -10.98
CA SER A 56 -5.72 -0.24 -9.79
C SER A 56 -6.60 -1.21 -8.97
N ILE A 57 -7.87 -0.87 -8.77
CA ILE A 57 -8.82 -1.71 -8.03
C ILE A 57 -9.04 -3.04 -8.75
N LYS A 58 -9.31 -3.01 -10.07
CA LYS A 58 -9.50 -4.23 -10.88
C LYS A 58 -8.25 -5.11 -10.89
N ALA A 59 -7.06 -4.49 -11.05
CA ALA A 59 -5.80 -5.21 -11.04
C ALA A 59 -5.58 -5.92 -9.69
N MET A 60 -5.82 -5.23 -8.56
CA MET A 60 -5.65 -5.85 -7.24
C MET A 60 -6.66 -6.96 -6.98
N ARG A 61 -7.93 -6.82 -7.41
CA ARG A 61 -8.92 -7.90 -7.31
C ARG A 61 -8.46 -9.17 -8.02
N ARG A 62 -7.96 -9.05 -9.26
CA ARG A 62 -7.40 -10.17 -10.03
C ARG A 62 -6.15 -10.74 -9.37
N LYS A 63 -5.29 -9.86 -8.87
CA LYS A 63 -4.04 -10.25 -8.19
C LYS A 63 -4.31 -11.10 -6.95
N LEU A 64 -5.34 -10.79 -6.16
CA LEU A 64 -5.74 -11.60 -5.00
C LEU A 64 -6.19 -13.02 -5.40
N ASP A 65 -6.97 -13.14 -6.49
CA ASP A 65 -7.41 -14.45 -6.99
C ASP A 65 -6.22 -15.28 -7.51
N ILE A 66 -5.25 -14.63 -8.18
CA ILE A 66 -4.01 -15.26 -8.62
C ILE A 66 -3.14 -15.68 -7.44
N PHE A 67 -2.99 -14.82 -6.44
CA PHE A 67 -2.24 -15.12 -5.23
C PHE A 67 -2.81 -16.34 -4.49
N ARG A 68 -4.15 -16.44 -4.39
CA ARG A 68 -4.77 -17.62 -3.77
C ARG A 68 -4.35 -18.88 -4.50
N ARG A 69 -4.48 -18.92 -5.85
CA ARG A 69 -4.05 -20.09 -6.64
C ARG A 69 -2.56 -20.41 -6.48
N TRP A 70 -1.71 -19.40 -6.43
CA TRP A 70 -0.27 -19.60 -6.28
C TRP A 70 0.10 -20.11 -4.89
N VAL A 71 -0.60 -19.68 -3.86
CA VAL A 71 -0.44 -20.21 -2.50
C VAL A 71 -0.92 -21.66 -2.45
N ASP A 72 -2.06 -21.98 -3.06
CA ASP A 72 -2.59 -23.37 -3.10
C ASP A 72 -1.65 -24.34 -3.81
N VAL A 73 -0.91 -23.89 -4.82
CA VAL A 73 0.07 -24.69 -5.59
C VAL A 73 1.48 -24.60 -4.97
N GLY A 74 1.67 -23.85 -3.89
CA GLY A 74 2.98 -23.68 -3.24
C GLY A 74 3.99 -22.81 -4.00
N LYS A 75 3.54 -22.05 -5.04
CA LYS A 75 4.40 -21.13 -5.82
C LYS A 75 4.66 -19.79 -5.11
N LEU A 76 3.85 -19.43 -4.15
CA LEU A 76 3.95 -18.18 -3.41
C LEU A 76 3.72 -18.46 -1.93
N SER A 77 4.54 -17.88 -1.05
CA SER A 77 4.28 -17.98 0.37
C SER A 77 3.03 -17.16 0.77
N PRO A 78 2.24 -17.65 1.74
CA PRO A 78 1.12 -16.87 2.26
C PRO A 78 1.54 -15.50 2.80
N GLU A 79 2.72 -15.43 3.42
CA GLU A 79 3.29 -14.22 3.98
C GLU A 79 3.53 -13.16 2.92
N ASP A 80 4.10 -13.52 1.78
CA ASP A 80 4.36 -12.61 0.66
C ASP A 80 3.06 -12.09 0.04
N ALA A 81 2.05 -12.95 -0.07
CA ALA A 81 0.72 -12.56 -0.53
C ALA A 81 0.09 -11.52 0.42
N ILE A 82 0.17 -11.76 1.73
CA ILE A 82 -0.33 -10.88 2.77
C ILE A 82 0.43 -9.53 2.73
N GLN A 83 1.75 -9.56 2.67
CA GLN A 83 2.59 -8.36 2.62
C GLN A 83 2.30 -7.52 1.38
N SER A 84 2.17 -8.17 0.21
CA SER A 84 1.82 -7.48 -1.03
C SER A 84 0.46 -6.77 -0.95
N TYR A 85 -0.55 -7.42 -0.32
CA TYR A 85 -1.84 -6.79 -0.10
C TYR A 85 -1.76 -5.63 0.89
N GLN A 86 -1.04 -5.80 2.00
CA GLN A 86 -0.87 -4.75 3.02
C GLN A 86 -0.19 -3.51 2.45
N SER A 87 0.83 -3.66 1.61
CA SER A 87 1.51 -2.56 0.92
C SER A 87 0.56 -1.79 -0.01
N TRP A 88 -0.26 -2.51 -0.79
CA TRP A 88 -1.29 -1.89 -1.63
C TRP A 88 -2.35 -1.17 -0.78
N ARG A 89 -2.79 -1.78 0.31
CA ARG A 89 -3.79 -1.24 1.24
C ARG A 89 -3.30 0.06 1.89
N ALA A 90 -2.05 0.11 2.34
CA ALA A 90 -1.43 1.30 2.92
C ALA A 90 -1.41 2.47 1.92
N HIS A 91 -1.09 2.20 0.64
CA HIS A 91 -1.19 3.20 -0.42
C HIS A 91 -2.65 3.65 -0.64
N ALA A 92 -3.58 2.72 -0.66
CA ALA A 92 -5.00 2.96 -0.89
C ALA A 92 -5.68 3.74 0.24
N GLN A 93 -5.21 3.64 1.48
CA GLN A 93 -5.71 4.39 2.64
C GLN A 93 -5.51 5.91 2.52
N ARG A 94 -4.53 6.34 1.73
CA ARG A 94 -4.30 7.78 1.45
C ARG A 94 -5.39 8.40 0.57
N CYS A 95 -6.32 7.59 0.05
CA CYS A 95 -7.38 8.03 -0.84
C CYS A 95 -8.73 8.04 -0.13
N ASN A 96 -9.67 8.88 -0.62
CA ASN A 96 -11.07 8.88 -0.22
C ASN A 96 -11.80 7.62 -0.78
N SER A 97 -11.33 6.42 -0.41
CA SER A 97 -11.78 5.14 -0.98
C SER A 97 -12.26 4.13 0.07
N TYR A 98 -12.80 4.61 1.18
CA TYR A 98 -13.22 3.78 2.32
C TYR A 98 -14.09 2.57 1.94
N ARG A 99 -15.17 2.78 1.16
CA ARG A 99 -16.07 1.69 0.73
C ARG A 99 -15.33 0.65 -0.11
N THR A 100 -14.42 1.10 -0.97
CA THR A 100 -13.60 0.21 -1.81
C THR A 100 -12.62 -0.60 -0.97
N LEU A 101 -11.98 0.04 0.00
CA LEU A 101 -11.07 -0.65 0.93
C LEU A 101 -11.80 -1.70 1.73
N ARG A 102 -12.95 -1.38 2.31
CA ARG A 102 -13.77 -2.34 3.05
C ARG A 102 -14.10 -3.57 2.21
N SER A 103 -14.62 -3.38 0.99
CA SER A 103 -14.94 -4.50 0.09
C SER A 103 -13.69 -5.33 -0.29
N MET A 104 -12.52 -4.69 -0.40
CA MET A 104 -11.27 -5.39 -0.68
C MET A 104 -10.74 -6.14 0.54
N ASP A 105 -10.84 -5.56 1.75
CA ASP A 105 -10.49 -6.20 3.01
C ASP A 105 -11.38 -7.44 3.27
N GLU A 106 -12.69 -7.35 3.00
CA GLU A 106 -13.62 -8.47 3.10
C GLU A 106 -13.24 -9.61 2.13
N LYS A 107 -12.94 -9.27 0.85
CA LYS A 107 -12.45 -10.27 -0.12
C LYS A 107 -11.16 -10.91 0.33
N PHE A 108 -10.19 -10.11 0.76
CA PHE A 108 -8.88 -10.59 1.23
C PHE A 108 -9.02 -11.52 2.43
N THR A 109 -9.80 -11.11 3.44
CA THR A 109 -10.05 -11.92 4.64
C THR A 109 -10.70 -13.25 4.29
N ARG A 110 -11.67 -13.27 3.36
CA ARG A 110 -12.31 -14.51 2.91
C ARG A 110 -11.32 -15.46 2.22
N LEU A 111 -10.43 -14.94 1.37
CA LEU A 111 -9.46 -15.76 0.62
C LEU A 111 -8.33 -16.30 1.51
N PHE A 112 -7.91 -15.55 2.53
CA PHE A 112 -6.75 -15.85 3.37
C PHE A 112 -7.11 -16.04 4.84
N ALA A 113 -8.35 -16.43 5.14
CA ALA A 113 -8.84 -16.64 6.51
C ALA A 113 -7.98 -17.61 7.33
N PRO A 114 -7.60 -18.82 6.82
CA PRO A 114 -6.80 -19.78 7.59
C PRO A 114 -5.40 -19.25 7.91
N GLU A 115 -4.74 -18.62 6.93
CA GLU A 115 -3.39 -18.07 7.09
C GLU A 115 -3.37 -16.88 8.06
N LEU A 116 -4.38 -16.04 8.01
CA LEU A 116 -4.55 -14.91 8.94
C LEU A 116 -4.81 -15.40 10.37
N ALA A 117 -5.58 -16.46 10.54
CA ALA A 117 -5.82 -17.08 11.85
C ALA A 117 -4.53 -17.69 12.42
N ALA A 118 -3.76 -18.43 11.62
CA ALA A 118 -2.47 -19.00 12.00
C ALA A 118 -1.48 -17.89 12.41
N ARG A 119 -1.41 -16.79 11.63
CA ARG A 119 -0.56 -15.63 11.95
C ARG A 119 -0.95 -14.97 13.27
N LYS A 120 -2.24 -14.80 13.55
CA LYS A 120 -2.72 -14.27 14.84
C LYS A 120 -2.33 -15.16 16.01
N LYS A 121 -2.43 -16.49 15.85
CA LYS A 121 -2.05 -17.46 16.86
C LYS A 121 -0.54 -17.40 17.14
N LYS A 122 0.30 -17.36 16.08
CA LYS A 122 1.76 -17.23 16.19
C LYS A 122 2.14 -15.93 16.91
N PHE A 123 1.51 -14.79 16.55
CA PHE A 123 1.77 -13.50 17.19
C PHE A 123 1.40 -13.51 18.68
N LYS A 124 0.24 -14.06 19.07
CA LYS A 124 -0.15 -14.19 20.47
C LYS A 124 0.80 -15.09 21.27
N CYS A 125 1.38 -16.09 20.65
CA CYS A 125 2.32 -17.00 21.28
C CYS A 125 3.71 -16.36 21.49
N THR A 126 4.11 -15.44 20.60
CA THR A 126 5.42 -14.76 20.67
C THR A 126 5.42 -13.50 21.52
N MET A 127 4.26 -12.93 21.82
CA MET A 127 4.12 -11.68 22.60
C MET A 127 3.41 -11.97 23.91
N LYS A 128 4.17 -12.09 25.00
CA LYS A 128 3.59 -12.08 26.37
C LYS A 128 3.69 -10.66 26.93
N ALA A 129 2.55 -10.10 27.28
CA ALA A 129 2.48 -8.84 28.00
C ALA A 129 2.68 -9.10 29.49
N THR A 130 3.67 -8.46 30.09
CA THR A 130 3.89 -8.52 31.53
C THR A 130 3.57 -7.13 32.12
N LYS A 131 2.64 -7.08 33.07
CA LYS A 131 2.32 -5.86 33.80
C LYS A 131 3.39 -5.65 34.85
N THR A 132 4.13 -4.56 34.70
CA THR A 132 5.11 -4.09 35.71
C THR A 132 4.55 -2.86 36.40
N GLY A 133 5.09 -2.48 37.56
CA GLY A 133 4.67 -1.26 38.27
C GLY A 133 4.78 0.03 37.48
N ALA A 134 5.55 0.03 36.37
CA ALA A 134 5.74 1.16 35.46
C ALA A 134 4.87 1.10 34.20
N GLY A 135 4.00 0.09 34.02
CA GLY A 135 3.14 -0.08 32.85
C GLY A 135 3.23 -1.48 32.22
N TRP A 136 2.80 -1.60 30.95
CA TRP A 136 2.82 -2.85 30.20
C TRP A 136 4.10 -2.97 29.37
N ILE A 137 4.88 -4.03 29.60
CA ILE A 137 6.06 -4.36 28.79
C ILE A 137 5.74 -5.56 27.91
N TYR A 138 5.93 -5.43 26.58
CA TYR A 138 5.79 -6.50 25.60
C TYR A 138 7.17 -7.09 25.30
N ARG A 139 7.41 -8.35 25.68
CA ARG A 139 8.62 -9.07 25.34
C ARG A 139 8.36 -10.09 24.24
N GLN A 140 9.20 -10.11 23.21
CA GLN A 140 9.21 -11.20 22.23
C GLN A 140 9.90 -12.42 22.88
N HIS A 141 9.22 -13.56 22.91
CA HIS A 141 9.86 -14.83 23.23
C HIS A 141 10.59 -15.34 21.98
N GLY A 142 11.93 -15.35 22.03
CA GLY A 142 12.70 -16.04 21.01
C GLY A 142 14.03 -15.44 20.57
N THR A 143 14.57 -14.45 21.27
CA THR A 143 15.99 -14.08 21.07
C THR A 143 16.71 -14.25 22.40
N VAL A 144 17.26 -15.42 22.62
CA VAL A 144 18.32 -15.60 23.64
C VAL A 144 19.55 -14.94 23.06
N GLN A 145 19.77 -13.67 23.38
CA GLN A 145 21.10 -13.12 23.27
C GLN A 145 21.92 -13.77 24.37
N GLN A 146 22.83 -14.65 23.97
CA GLN A 146 23.94 -15.06 24.81
C GLN A 146 24.78 -13.80 25.07
N GLU A 147 24.57 -13.18 26.21
CA GLU A 147 25.57 -12.28 26.78
C GLU A 147 26.82 -13.10 27.01
N ALA A 148 27.83 -12.87 26.17
CA ALA A 148 29.17 -13.34 26.44
C ALA A 148 29.61 -12.74 27.76
N LYS A 149 29.72 -13.56 28.80
CA LYS A 149 30.48 -13.26 30.00
C LYS A 149 31.92 -13.03 29.55
N ALA A 150 32.35 -11.78 29.54
CA ALA A 150 33.77 -11.44 29.60
C ALA A 150 34.21 -11.63 31.05
N ALA A 151 35.07 -12.63 31.25
CA ALA A 151 35.91 -12.77 32.44
C ALA A 151 37.05 -11.80 32.35
#